data_e8a299ad149a7135c8ab0509ccb9d8df
#
_entry.id   e8a299ad149a7135c8ab0509ccb9d8df
#
_cell.length_a   1.000
_cell.length_b   1.000
_cell.length_c   1.000
_cell.angle_alpha   90.00
_cell.angle_beta   90.00
_cell.angle_gamma   90.00
#
_symmetry.space_group_name_H-M   'P 1'
#
loop_
_entity.id
_entity.type
_entity.pdbx_description
1 polymer ?
#
loop_
_entity_poly.entity_id
_entity_poly.type
_entity_poly.pdbx_seq_one_letter_code
_entity_poly.pdbx_strand_id
1 'polypeptide(L)'
;MMMSMLPTVARVHMVTLVATDSDTPVEDAVTSIGFPNVGDGSILLADVPSGVTIGATNTSTPAMTINLTGRDTCYLENNGTIIGDGGAGGAGSASTGGAGAVGGPAVDTDGPTFINNTGILGGGSGGNGGAGGNGSDPGGKGCSYSAGSTGPAGADGGGAAGSTGSTGSSSGGCAGRAGGSGGAAGDYIVGNSNVVWVANGTRNGGAS
;
A
#
# COMPACT_ATOMS: atom_id res chain seq x y z
N MET A 1 -46.78 -29.42 1.68
CA MET A 1 -46.36 -28.48 0.61
C MET A 1 -44.83 -28.47 0.61
N MET A 2 -44.17 -29.29 -0.22
CA MET A 2 -42.72 -29.32 -0.34
C MET A 2 -42.30 -28.13 -1.23
N MET A 3 -41.73 -27.09 -0.64
CA MET A 3 -41.01 -26.06 -1.39
C MET A 3 -39.75 -26.70 -1.93
N SER A 4 -39.71 -26.93 -3.23
CA SER A 4 -38.47 -27.27 -3.94
C SER A 4 -37.52 -26.06 -3.85
N MET A 5 -36.51 -26.14 -3.00
CA MET A 5 -35.36 -25.26 -3.09
C MET A 5 -34.63 -25.61 -4.38
N LEU A 6 -34.82 -24.83 -5.43
CA LEU A 6 -33.94 -24.86 -6.58
C LEU A 6 -32.52 -24.54 -6.07
N PRO A 7 -31.50 -25.34 -6.40
CA PRO A 7 -30.14 -25.03 -6.02
C PRO A 7 -29.76 -23.70 -6.67
N THR A 8 -29.29 -22.77 -5.84
CA THR A 8 -28.69 -21.53 -6.33
C THR A 8 -27.46 -21.93 -7.15
N VAL A 9 -27.49 -21.65 -8.42
CA VAL A 9 -26.37 -21.97 -9.32
C VAL A 9 -25.29 -20.93 -9.05
N ALA A 10 -24.14 -21.36 -8.54
CA ALA A 10 -22.96 -20.51 -8.42
C ALA A 10 -22.66 -19.84 -9.77
N ARG A 11 -22.48 -18.55 -9.77
CA ARG A 11 -22.18 -17.77 -10.97
C ARG A 11 -20.70 -17.47 -11.04
N VAL A 12 -20.16 -17.45 -12.24
CA VAL A 12 -18.79 -17.04 -12.50
C VAL A 12 -18.83 -15.66 -13.15
N HIS A 13 -18.21 -14.68 -12.50
CA HIS A 13 -18.07 -13.33 -12.99
C HIS A 13 -16.62 -13.09 -13.36
N MET A 14 -16.34 -12.64 -14.57
CA MET A 14 -15.00 -12.36 -15.04
C MET A 14 -14.82 -10.85 -15.21
N VAL A 15 -13.78 -10.31 -14.61
CA VAL A 15 -13.36 -8.92 -14.75
C VAL A 15 -11.92 -8.92 -15.22
N THR A 16 -11.66 -8.35 -16.38
CA THR A 16 -10.30 -8.07 -16.84
C THR A 16 -10.04 -6.59 -16.64
N LEU A 17 -9.05 -6.28 -15.80
CA LEU A 17 -8.65 -4.91 -15.54
C LEU A 17 -7.78 -4.43 -16.69
N VAL A 18 -8.12 -3.28 -17.26
CA VAL A 18 -7.49 -2.74 -18.46
C VAL A 18 -6.88 -1.37 -18.16
N ALA A 19 -5.68 -1.15 -18.63
CA ALA A 19 -4.94 0.11 -18.51
C ALA A 19 -4.48 0.47 -17.08
N THR A 20 -4.11 1.71 -16.87
CA THR A 20 -3.68 2.24 -15.58
C THR A 20 -4.89 2.62 -14.75
N ASP A 21 -5.41 1.69 -13.99
CA ASP A 21 -6.43 1.96 -12.98
C ASP A 21 -5.79 2.32 -11.64
N SER A 22 -6.54 3.06 -10.82
CA SER A 22 -6.12 3.41 -9.46
C SER A 22 -7.26 3.15 -8.49
N ASP A 23 -6.93 2.72 -7.27
CA ASP A 23 -7.89 2.48 -6.18
C ASP A 23 -9.09 1.62 -6.61
N THR A 24 -8.83 0.49 -7.30
CA THR A 24 -9.86 -0.30 -7.97
C THR A 24 -10.55 -1.27 -6.99
N PRO A 25 -11.84 -1.11 -6.69
CA PRO A 25 -12.64 -2.15 -6.05
C PRO A 25 -13.06 -3.20 -7.09
N VAL A 26 -12.67 -4.45 -6.89
CA VAL A 26 -13.03 -5.55 -7.81
C VAL A 26 -14.54 -5.75 -7.86
N GLU A 27 -15.21 -5.58 -6.71
CA GLU A 27 -16.67 -5.72 -6.59
C GLU A 27 -17.42 -4.65 -7.39
N ASP A 28 -16.95 -3.41 -7.40
CA ASP A 28 -17.55 -2.32 -8.19
C ASP A 28 -17.37 -2.57 -9.69
N ALA A 29 -16.23 -3.12 -10.10
CA ALA A 29 -16.00 -3.51 -11.48
C ALA A 29 -16.98 -4.62 -11.92
N VAL A 30 -17.25 -5.61 -11.06
CA VAL A 30 -18.27 -6.66 -11.31
C VAL A 30 -19.66 -6.04 -11.38
N THR A 31 -20.00 -5.15 -10.47
CA THR A 31 -21.31 -4.46 -10.44
C THR A 31 -21.50 -3.59 -11.68
N SER A 32 -20.46 -2.93 -12.16
CA SER A 32 -20.52 -2.06 -13.36
C SER A 32 -20.85 -2.80 -14.64
N ILE A 33 -20.56 -4.12 -14.72
CA ILE A 33 -20.91 -4.96 -15.88
C ILE A 33 -22.30 -5.62 -15.74
N GLY A 34 -23.08 -5.25 -14.76
CA GLY A 34 -24.49 -5.62 -14.64
C GLY A 34 -24.80 -6.94 -13.94
N PHE A 35 -23.93 -7.41 -13.07
CA PHE A 35 -24.17 -8.57 -12.22
C PHE A 35 -24.46 -8.15 -10.76
N PRO A 36 -25.73 -7.97 -10.38
CA PRO A 36 -26.09 -7.29 -9.12
C PRO A 36 -26.07 -8.16 -7.87
N ASN A 37 -25.74 -9.45 -7.93
CA ASN A 37 -25.85 -10.36 -6.77
C ASN A 37 -24.53 -11.12 -6.53
N VAL A 38 -23.64 -10.49 -5.85
CA VAL A 38 -22.54 -11.10 -5.11
C VAL A 38 -23.07 -11.53 -3.73
N GLY A 39 -22.64 -12.65 -3.20
CA GLY A 39 -23.09 -13.17 -1.89
C GLY A 39 -23.82 -14.51 -1.95
N ASP A 40 -24.02 -15.07 -3.13
CA ASP A 40 -24.71 -16.33 -3.35
C ASP A 40 -23.79 -17.57 -3.53
N GLY A 41 -22.49 -17.40 -3.31
CA GLY A 41 -21.46 -18.40 -3.58
C GLY A 41 -20.87 -18.22 -4.99
N SER A 42 -20.88 -17.00 -5.49
CA SER A 42 -20.32 -16.66 -6.79
C SER A 42 -18.79 -16.75 -6.80
N ILE A 43 -18.24 -16.99 -7.98
CA ILE A 43 -16.80 -16.97 -8.23
C ILE A 43 -16.46 -15.71 -9.01
N LEU A 44 -15.61 -14.88 -8.43
CA LEU A 44 -15.04 -13.70 -9.08
C LEU A 44 -13.70 -14.07 -9.70
N LEU A 45 -13.55 -13.87 -10.99
CA LEU A 45 -12.27 -14.02 -11.70
C LEU A 45 -11.76 -12.63 -12.03
N ALA A 46 -10.73 -12.19 -11.34
CA ALA A 46 -10.06 -10.92 -11.60
C ALA A 46 -8.74 -11.19 -12.33
N ASP A 47 -8.52 -10.52 -13.45
CA ASP A 47 -7.31 -10.65 -14.26
C ASP A 47 -6.64 -9.29 -14.43
N VAL A 48 -5.36 -9.23 -14.04
CA VAL A 48 -4.47 -8.08 -14.28
C VAL A 48 -3.45 -8.51 -15.33
N PRO A 49 -3.67 -8.17 -16.60
CA PRO A 49 -2.79 -8.59 -17.69
C PRO A 49 -1.37 -8.04 -17.57
N SER A 50 -0.44 -8.71 -18.23
CA SER A 50 0.93 -8.21 -18.36
C SER A 50 0.96 -6.81 -18.99
N GLY A 51 1.75 -5.90 -18.39
CA GLY A 51 1.84 -4.51 -18.81
C GLY A 51 0.77 -3.57 -18.23
N VAL A 52 -0.23 -4.11 -17.52
CA VAL A 52 -1.19 -3.32 -16.76
C VAL A 52 -0.61 -2.99 -15.37
N THR A 53 -0.79 -1.75 -14.93
CA THR A 53 -0.43 -1.32 -13.57
C THR A 53 -1.67 -0.77 -12.89
N ILE A 54 -1.92 -1.30 -11.68
CA ILE A 54 -2.93 -0.80 -10.76
C ILE A 54 -2.18 -0.19 -9.59
N GLY A 55 -2.33 1.12 -9.39
CA GLY A 55 -1.63 1.87 -8.34
C GLY A 55 -2.59 2.49 -7.35
N ALA A 56 -2.21 2.53 -6.07
CA ALA A 56 -2.91 3.35 -5.10
C ALA A 56 -2.63 4.84 -5.34
N THR A 57 -3.60 5.70 -5.04
CA THR A 57 -3.45 7.16 -5.16
C THR A 57 -3.06 7.83 -3.84
N ASN A 58 -3.08 7.06 -2.76
CA ASN A 58 -2.69 7.50 -1.42
C ASN A 58 -2.36 6.30 -0.52
N THR A 59 -1.67 6.56 0.58
CA THR A 59 -1.23 5.51 1.52
C THR A 59 -2.35 4.89 2.37
N SER A 60 -3.56 5.45 2.33
CA SER A 60 -4.70 4.99 3.15
C SER A 60 -5.63 4.05 2.38
N THR A 61 -5.57 4.08 1.05
CA THR A 61 -6.44 3.28 0.17
C THR A 61 -5.58 2.24 -0.54
N PRO A 62 -5.96 0.94 -0.51
CA PRO A 62 -5.30 -0.09 -1.28
C PRO A 62 -5.39 0.20 -2.79
N ALA A 63 -4.40 -0.25 -3.56
CA ALA A 63 -4.50 -0.19 -5.02
C ALA A 63 -5.67 -1.06 -5.53
N MET A 64 -5.92 -2.18 -4.86
CA MET A 64 -7.04 -3.08 -5.16
C MET A 64 -7.73 -3.51 -3.88
N THR A 65 -9.06 -3.42 -3.85
CA THR A 65 -9.89 -3.94 -2.76
C THR A 65 -10.75 -5.10 -3.27
N ILE A 66 -10.73 -6.21 -2.56
CA ILE A 66 -11.51 -7.41 -2.84
C ILE A 66 -12.46 -7.63 -1.68
N ASN A 67 -13.65 -7.05 -1.76
CA ASN A 67 -14.71 -7.21 -0.77
C ASN A 67 -15.61 -8.38 -1.18
N LEU A 68 -15.58 -9.46 -0.41
CA LEU A 68 -16.39 -10.64 -0.67
C LEU A 68 -17.51 -10.75 0.36
N THR A 69 -18.72 -10.98 -0.12
CA THR A 69 -19.88 -11.16 0.74
C THR A 69 -20.34 -12.61 0.77
N GLY A 70 -20.72 -13.09 1.94
CA GLY A 70 -21.35 -14.40 2.09
C GLY A 70 -20.43 -15.58 1.79
N ARG A 71 -20.62 -16.26 0.67
CA ARG A 71 -19.88 -17.48 0.26
C ARG A 71 -19.04 -17.28 -0.99
N ASP A 72 -18.86 -16.04 -1.39
CA ASP A 72 -18.13 -15.71 -2.61
C ASP A 72 -16.66 -16.03 -2.48
N THR A 73 -16.02 -16.28 -3.60
CA THR A 73 -14.58 -16.58 -3.67
C THR A 73 -13.98 -15.79 -4.82
N CYS A 74 -12.84 -15.17 -4.61
CA CYS A 74 -12.08 -14.51 -5.66
C CYS A 74 -10.90 -15.35 -6.12
N TYR A 75 -10.70 -15.38 -7.43
CA TYR A 75 -9.46 -15.86 -8.08
C TYR A 75 -8.82 -14.66 -8.78
N LEU A 76 -7.69 -14.21 -8.24
CA LEU A 76 -6.89 -13.14 -8.82
C LEU A 76 -5.74 -13.73 -9.62
N GLU A 77 -5.76 -13.49 -10.92
CA GLU A 77 -4.64 -13.75 -11.82
C GLU A 77 -3.88 -12.44 -12.03
N ASN A 78 -2.69 -12.31 -11.42
CA ASN A 78 -1.87 -11.13 -11.57
C ASN A 78 -0.63 -11.42 -12.42
N ASN A 79 -0.67 -11.03 -13.67
CA ASN A 79 0.46 -11.04 -14.60
C ASN A 79 1.07 -9.63 -14.80
N GLY A 80 0.42 -8.62 -14.25
CA GLY A 80 0.81 -7.21 -14.29
C GLY A 80 1.48 -6.72 -13.00
N THR A 81 1.13 -5.52 -12.58
CA THR A 81 1.68 -4.86 -11.40
C THR A 81 0.55 -4.27 -10.57
N ILE A 82 0.53 -4.58 -9.27
CA ILE A 82 -0.38 -3.97 -8.29
C ILE A 82 0.48 -3.37 -7.19
N ILE A 83 0.41 -2.04 -6.98
CA ILE A 83 1.34 -1.32 -6.10
C ILE A 83 0.62 -0.31 -5.21
N GLY A 84 0.99 -0.33 -3.92
CA GLY A 84 0.61 0.69 -2.95
C GLY A 84 1.40 1.98 -3.12
N ASP A 85 0.83 3.10 -2.69
CA ASP A 85 1.42 4.44 -2.73
C ASP A 85 2.57 4.60 -1.71
N GLY A 86 3.58 5.36 -2.05
CA GLY A 86 4.74 5.62 -1.21
C GLY A 86 4.43 6.61 -0.07
N GLY A 87 4.96 6.34 1.13
CA GLY A 87 4.78 7.22 2.28
C GLY A 87 5.47 8.57 2.10
N ALA A 88 4.82 9.66 2.55
CA ALA A 88 5.38 11.00 2.53
C ALA A 88 6.65 11.11 3.39
N GLY A 89 7.61 11.90 2.98
CA GLY A 89 8.81 12.19 3.74
C GLY A 89 8.52 13.02 4.99
N GLY A 90 9.26 12.77 6.06
CA GLY A 90 9.14 13.52 7.31
C GLY A 90 9.60 14.96 7.15
N ALA A 91 8.93 15.88 7.80
CA ALA A 91 9.29 17.30 7.78
C ALA A 91 10.64 17.57 8.44
N GLY A 92 11.43 18.44 7.86
CA GLY A 92 12.61 18.99 8.53
C GLY A 92 12.19 19.89 9.68
N SER A 93 12.99 19.95 10.74
CA SER A 93 12.66 20.72 11.95
C SER A 93 13.88 21.42 12.54
N ALA A 94 13.66 22.52 13.25
CA ALA A 94 14.67 23.17 14.08
C ALA A 94 14.97 22.36 15.38
N SER A 95 14.17 21.35 15.66
CA SER A 95 14.42 20.39 16.76
C SER A 95 14.74 19.01 16.14
N THR A 96 14.16 17.95 16.64
CA THR A 96 14.23 16.62 16.02
C THR A 96 13.43 16.61 14.72
N GLY A 97 13.96 16.02 13.65
CA GLY A 97 13.27 15.88 12.39
C GLY A 97 11.97 15.05 12.54
N GLY A 98 10.99 15.33 11.71
CA GLY A 98 9.73 14.57 11.69
C GLY A 98 9.93 13.14 11.16
N ALA A 99 9.11 12.21 11.61
CA ALA A 99 9.09 10.85 11.08
C ALA A 99 8.51 10.83 9.65
N GLY A 100 9.01 9.93 8.80
CA GLY A 100 8.40 9.63 7.53
C GLY A 100 7.07 8.86 7.69
N ALA A 101 6.16 9.01 6.76
CA ALA A 101 4.90 8.30 6.76
C ALA A 101 5.09 6.83 6.31
N VAL A 102 4.15 5.99 6.72
CA VAL A 102 4.05 4.59 6.29
C VAL A 102 3.61 4.53 4.83
N GLY A 103 4.12 3.56 4.06
CA GLY A 103 3.64 3.28 2.71
C GLY A 103 2.26 2.63 2.72
N GLY A 104 1.52 2.77 1.62
CA GLY A 104 0.18 2.21 1.46
C GLY A 104 0.17 0.74 1.04
N PRO A 105 -0.93 0.01 1.27
CA PRO A 105 -1.08 -1.37 0.86
C PRO A 105 -1.35 -1.51 -0.65
N ALA A 106 -0.97 -2.67 -1.23
CA ALA A 106 -1.31 -2.98 -2.61
C ALA A 106 -2.69 -3.61 -2.72
N VAL A 107 -2.95 -4.69 -1.99
CA VAL A 107 -4.22 -5.42 -2.02
C VAL A 107 -4.79 -5.51 -0.60
N ASP A 108 -6.11 -5.33 -0.50
CA ASP A 108 -6.88 -5.62 0.71
C ASP A 108 -7.98 -6.64 0.36
N THR A 109 -8.11 -7.71 1.14
CA THR A 109 -9.13 -8.72 0.95
C THR A 109 -9.76 -9.16 2.27
N ASP A 110 -11.07 -9.19 2.31
CA ASP A 110 -11.86 -9.59 3.48
C ASP A 110 -12.43 -11.02 3.41
N GLY A 111 -12.21 -11.73 2.29
CA GLY A 111 -12.76 -13.07 2.09
C GLY A 111 -11.86 -14.02 1.32
N PRO A 112 -12.31 -15.26 1.10
CA PRO A 112 -11.51 -16.32 0.47
C PRO A 112 -10.99 -15.92 -0.90
N THR A 113 -9.69 -15.73 -1.01
CA THR A 113 -9.04 -15.26 -2.24
C THR A 113 -7.90 -16.21 -2.64
N PHE A 114 -7.93 -16.69 -3.87
CA PHE A 114 -6.85 -17.47 -4.48
C PHE A 114 -6.06 -16.53 -5.38
N ILE A 115 -4.77 -16.42 -5.14
CA ILE A 115 -3.90 -15.51 -5.90
C ILE A 115 -2.87 -16.31 -6.70
N ASN A 116 -2.95 -16.21 -8.01
CA ASN A 116 -1.90 -16.64 -8.93
C ASN A 116 -1.11 -15.39 -9.35
N ASN A 117 -0.01 -15.11 -8.63
CA ASN A 117 0.82 -13.96 -8.92
C ASN A 117 2.07 -14.37 -9.70
N THR A 118 2.15 -13.99 -10.97
CA THR A 118 3.37 -14.10 -11.79
C THR A 118 3.99 -12.74 -12.05
N GLY A 119 3.28 -11.67 -11.73
CA GLY A 119 3.71 -10.28 -11.83
C GLY A 119 4.30 -9.72 -10.53
N ILE A 120 3.96 -8.47 -10.22
CA ILE A 120 4.42 -7.74 -9.05
C ILE A 120 3.25 -7.37 -8.15
N LEU A 121 3.37 -7.69 -6.85
CA LEU A 121 2.57 -7.21 -5.76
C LEU A 121 3.48 -6.43 -4.82
N GLY A 122 3.28 -5.13 -4.65
CA GLY A 122 4.16 -4.33 -3.82
C GLY A 122 3.43 -3.30 -2.98
N GLY A 123 3.54 -3.37 -1.64
CA GLY A 123 3.19 -2.26 -0.78
C GLY A 123 4.12 -1.06 -1.03
N GLY A 124 3.66 0.15 -0.79
CA GLY A 124 4.47 1.36 -0.91
C GLY A 124 5.64 1.37 0.07
N SER A 125 6.76 1.97 -0.30
CA SER A 125 7.85 2.20 0.64
C SER A 125 7.47 3.26 1.68
N GLY A 126 7.98 3.12 2.90
CA GLY A 126 7.90 4.18 3.89
C GLY A 126 8.68 5.43 3.46
N GLY A 127 8.18 6.61 3.81
CA GLY A 127 8.90 7.87 3.60
C GLY A 127 10.12 7.97 4.51
N ASN A 128 11.16 8.66 4.07
CA ASN A 128 12.34 8.89 4.89
C ASN A 128 12.04 9.94 5.98
N GLY A 129 12.71 9.83 7.13
CA GLY A 129 12.66 10.83 8.19
C GLY A 129 13.23 12.18 7.73
N GLY A 130 12.69 13.28 8.25
CA GLY A 130 13.21 14.62 8.03
C GLY A 130 14.53 14.85 8.77
N ALA A 131 15.36 15.75 8.27
CA ALA A 131 16.61 16.12 8.95
C ALA A 131 16.34 16.93 10.21
N GLY A 132 17.18 16.72 11.24
CA GLY A 132 17.20 17.52 12.46
C GLY A 132 17.73 18.92 12.23
N GLY A 133 17.49 19.81 13.20
CA GLY A 133 17.91 21.22 13.15
C GLY A 133 19.42 21.39 13.20
N ASN A 134 19.92 22.32 12.39
CA ASN A 134 21.30 22.71 12.39
C ASN A 134 21.57 23.68 13.57
N GLY A 135 22.53 23.33 14.42
CA GLY A 135 22.95 24.20 15.56
C GLY A 135 23.87 25.30 15.12
N SER A 136 23.69 26.50 15.67
CA SER A 136 24.63 27.63 15.53
C SER A 136 24.70 28.45 16.83
N ASP A 137 25.86 28.97 17.13
CA ASP A 137 26.03 29.92 18.23
C ASP A 137 26.46 31.29 17.67
N PRO A 138 25.49 32.21 17.47
CA PRO A 138 25.78 33.54 16.96
C PRO A 138 26.39 34.43 18.07
N GLY A 139 27.68 34.21 18.37
CA GLY A 139 28.44 35.07 19.26
C GLY A 139 28.26 34.83 20.76
N GLY A 140 28.13 33.56 21.19
CA GLY A 140 28.12 33.20 22.61
C GLY A 140 26.85 33.52 23.37
N LYS A 141 25.73 33.78 22.65
CA LYS A 141 24.41 34.08 23.23
C LYS A 141 23.51 32.86 23.45
N GLY A 142 24.06 31.67 23.23
CA GLY A 142 23.32 30.42 23.29
C GLY A 142 23.00 29.84 21.94
N CYS A 143 22.65 28.55 21.94
CA CYS A 143 22.38 27.81 20.69
C CYS A 143 21.09 28.27 20.02
N SER A 144 21.18 28.64 18.76
CA SER A 144 20.02 28.77 17.86
C SER A 144 19.99 27.63 16.88
N TYR A 145 18.81 27.29 16.37
CA TYR A 145 18.60 26.16 15.45
C TYR A 145 17.80 26.60 14.25
N SER A 146 18.31 26.27 13.08
CA SER A 146 17.54 26.35 11.82
C SER A 146 16.95 25.00 11.44
N ALA A 147 15.81 24.98 10.74
CA ALA A 147 15.18 23.75 10.31
C ALA A 147 16.09 22.99 9.35
N GLY A 148 16.10 21.67 9.50
CA GLY A 148 16.67 20.73 8.54
C GLY A 148 15.80 20.58 7.30
N SER A 149 16.23 19.78 6.34
CA SER A 149 15.48 19.47 5.13
C SER A 149 14.38 18.45 5.38
N THR A 150 13.30 18.51 4.59
CA THR A 150 12.30 17.43 4.52
C THR A 150 12.94 16.19 3.92
N GLY A 151 12.60 15.02 4.44
CA GLY A 151 12.99 13.74 3.89
C GLY A 151 12.27 13.45 2.57
N PRO A 152 12.84 12.69 1.66
CA PRO A 152 12.16 12.26 0.44
C PRO A 152 11.00 11.31 0.76
N ALA A 153 9.97 11.33 -0.11
CA ALA A 153 8.90 10.33 -0.08
C ALA A 153 9.44 8.94 -0.44
N GLY A 154 8.74 7.92 0.00
CA GLY A 154 8.93 6.54 -0.41
C GLY A 154 8.50 6.30 -1.86
N ALA A 155 8.97 5.22 -2.46
CA ALA A 155 8.57 4.82 -3.80
C ALA A 155 7.31 3.94 -3.78
N ASP A 156 6.46 4.05 -4.79
CA ASP A 156 5.31 3.17 -4.98
C ASP A 156 5.77 1.74 -5.22
N GLY A 157 5.11 0.79 -4.60
CA GLY A 157 5.38 -0.63 -4.73
C GLY A 157 6.77 -1.09 -4.27
N GLY A 158 7.56 -0.21 -3.63
CA GLY A 158 8.94 -0.50 -3.24
C GLY A 158 9.07 -1.46 -2.06
N GLY A 159 8.07 -1.50 -1.17
CA GLY A 159 7.98 -2.41 -0.03
C GLY A 159 9.12 -2.33 0.97
N ALA A 160 9.87 -1.22 1.03
CA ALA A 160 10.98 -1.02 1.95
C ALA A 160 10.64 0.05 2.99
N ALA A 161 11.13 -0.12 4.21
CA ALA A 161 11.04 0.95 5.22
C ALA A 161 11.90 2.15 4.79
N GLY A 162 11.43 3.34 5.12
CA GLY A 162 12.17 4.57 4.92
C GLY A 162 13.41 4.66 5.82
N SER A 163 14.42 5.38 5.41
CA SER A 163 15.62 5.59 6.21
C SER A 163 15.43 6.72 7.24
N THR A 164 16.19 6.65 8.32
CA THR A 164 16.25 7.74 9.29
C THR A 164 16.84 9.00 8.64
N GLY A 165 16.26 10.15 8.97
CA GLY A 165 16.76 11.45 8.54
C GLY A 165 18.14 11.76 9.10
N SER A 166 18.88 12.62 8.44
CA SER A 166 20.22 13.04 8.89
C SER A 166 20.17 13.86 10.18
N THR A 167 21.20 13.72 11.01
CA THR A 167 21.44 14.67 12.09
C THR A 167 21.86 16.01 11.50
N GLY A 168 21.34 17.11 12.07
CA GLY A 168 21.72 18.45 11.68
C GLY A 168 23.21 18.74 11.93
N SER A 169 23.73 19.71 11.21
CA SER A 169 25.13 20.17 11.40
C SER A 169 25.35 20.83 12.75
N SER A 170 26.59 20.75 13.26
CA SER A 170 27.03 21.41 14.48
C SER A 170 27.90 22.62 14.15
N SER A 171 27.71 23.72 14.86
CA SER A 171 28.56 24.92 14.72
C SER A 171 28.62 25.70 16.05
N GLY A 172 29.76 26.32 16.36
CA GLY A 172 29.93 27.17 17.54
C GLY A 172 29.74 26.43 18.87
N GLY A 173 29.99 25.11 18.92
CA GLY A 173 29.76 24.30 20.13
C GLY A 173 28.30 23.83 20.31
N CYS A 174 27.39 24.21 19.43
CA CYS A 174 26.00 23.75 19.43
C CYS A 174 25.84 22.49 18.58
N ALA A 175 25.52 21.37 19.19
CA ALA A 175 25.29 20.12 18.49
C ALA A 175 24.05 20.17 17.61
N GLY A 176 24.11 19.57 16.43
CA GLY A 176 22.93 19.36 15.58
C GLY A 176 21.89 18.48 16.25
N ARG A 177 20.63 18.63 15.88
CA ARG A 177 19.52 17.82 16.37
C ARG A 177 19.37 16.52 15.55
N ALA A 178 18.84 15.49 16.18
CA ALA A 178 18.62 14.20 15.53
C ALA A 178 17.61 14.29 14.38
N GLY A 179 17.82 13.49 13.34
CA GLY A 179 16.81 13.27 12.30
C GLY A 179 15.62 12.45 12.80
N GLY A 180 14.50 12.53 12.11
CA GLY A 180 13.32 11.71 12.36
C GLY A 180 13.51 10.26 11.88
N SER A 181 12.74 9.32 12.41
CA SER A 181 12.71 7.95 11.93
C SER A 181 12.11 7.86 10.52
N GLY A 182 12.51 6.85 9.75
CA GLY A 182 11.80 6.49 8.53
C GLY A 182 10.45 5.87 8.84
N GLY A 183 9.50 5.96 7.90
CA GLY A 183 8.22 5.26 7.94
C GLY A 183 8.39 3.77 7.65
N ALA A 184 7.45 2.95 8.09
CA ALA A 184 7.40 1.54 7.74
C ALA A 184 6.99 1.36 6.26
N ALA A 185 7.37 0.20 5.69
CA ALA A 185 6.81 -0.23 4.41
C ALA A 185 5.31 -0.53 4.56
N GLY A 186 4.57 -0.34 3.47
CA GLY A 186 3.19 -0.85 3.34
C GLY A 186 3.18 -2.35 3.05
N ASP A 187 2.04 -2.97 3.30
CA ASP A 187 1.83 -4.39 3.02
C ASP A 187 1.54 -4.63 1.54
N TYR A 188 2.12 -5.67 0.93
CA TYR A 188 1.69 -6.10 -0.39
C TYR A 188 0.28 -6.71 -0.35
N ILE A 189 -0.16 -7.18 0.82
CA ILE A 189 -1.52 -7.66 1.05
C ILE A 189 -1.96 -7.47 2.49
N VAL A 190 -3.18 -7.00 2.68
CA VAL A 190 -3.93 -6.98 3.94
C VAL A 190 -4.99 -8.07 3.87
N GLY A 191 -5.26 -8.77 4.97
CA GLY A 191 -6.16 -9.93 5.01
C GLY A 191 -5.51 -11.22 4.50
N ASN A 192 -4.19 -11.35 4.63
CA ASN A 192 -3.43 -12.52 4.14
C ASN A 192 -3.92 -13.86 4.71
N SER A 193 -4.60 -13.86 5.87
CA SER A 193 -5.23 -15.06 6.43
C SER A 193 -6.34 -15.66 5.55
N ASN A 194 -6.91 -14.86 4.65
CA ASN A 194 -7.95 -15.24 3.71
C ASN A 194 -7.39 -15.76 2.38
N VAL A 195 -6.06 -15.70 2.19
CA VAL A 195 -5.42 -15.91 0.90
C VAL A 195 -4.82 -17.29 0.77
N VAL A 196 -5.09 -17.93 -0.36
CA VAL A 196 -4.39 -19.12 -0.83
C VAL A 196 -3.51 -18.75 -2.01
N TRP A 197 -2.20 -18.87 -1.82
CA TRP A 197 -1.22 -18.58 -2.87
C TRP A 197 -1.09 -19.75 -3.83
N VAL A 198 -1.42 -19.54 -5.10
CA VAL A 198 -1.24 -20.53 -6.18
C VAL A 198 0.15 -20.37 -6.79
N ALA A 199 0.56 -19.12 -7.06
CA ALA A 199 1.94 -18.77 -7.39
C ALA A 199 2.32 -17.47 -6.66
N ASN A 200 3.61 -17.30 -6.39
CA ASN A 200 4.07 -16.25 -5.50
C ASN A 200 4.63 -15.00 -6.21
N GLY A 201 5.13 -15.10 -7.45
CA GLY A 201 5.71 -13.98 -8.18
C GLY A 201 6.65 -13.09 -7.35
N THR A 202 6.74 -11.82 -7.71
CA THR A 202 7.47 -10.81 -6.93
C THR A 202 6.53 -10.19 -5.90
N ARG A 203 6.94 -10.18 -4.63
CA ARG A 203 6.20 -9.58 -3.51
C ARG A 203 7.13 -8.67 -2.71
N ASN A 204 6.79 -7.39 -2.60
CA ASN A 204 7.55 -6.38 -1.90
C ASN A 204 6.74 -5.81 -0.74
N GLY A 205 7.27 -5.82 0.47
CA GLY A 205 6.59 -5.33 1.68
C GLY A 205 6.17 -6.44 2.63
N GLY A 206 5.29 -6.11 3.57
CA GLY A 206 4.71 -7.02 4.54
C GLY A 206 3.44 -7.72 4.05
N ALA A 207 2.89 -8.58 4.92
CA ALA A 207 1.55 -9.15 4.78
C ALA A 207 0.90 -9.20 6.16
N SER A 208 -0.34 -8.74 6.29
CA SER A 208 -1.10 -8.69 7.53
C SER A 208 -2.46 -9.36 7.45
#